data_51735e6251ad104511bac155d6f35d7b
#
_entry.id   51735e6251ad104511bac155d6f35d7b
#
_cell.length_a   1.000
_cell.length_b   1.000
_cell.length_c   1.000
_cell.angle_alpha   90.00
_cell.angle_beta   90.00
_cell.angle_gamma   90.00
#
_symmetry.space_group_name_H-M   'P 1'
#
loop_
_entity.id
_entity.type
_entity.pdbx_description
1 polymer ?
#
loop_
_entity_poly.entity_id
_entity_poly.type
_entity_poly.pdbx_seq_one_letter_code
_entity_poly.pdbx_strand_id
1 'polypeptide(L)'
;TLAVPYLKNIFGESFDYYEIRKRRIALMNDYIEKNGIEVKKGLFELLNYAKSNNYKMAVATANPLERAERYLKKINAFSFFEKIIGGDMIQNGKPAPDIYITACHKIGLEPSECIALEDSPNGVKASYNAGCKTVMIPDLTQPDDDTKAMIYGLCGSLDEVIEILEREK
;
A
#
# COMPACT_ATOMS: atom_id res chain seq x y z
N THR A 1 -12.25 -13.16 -8.59
CA THR A 1 -11.99 -12.54 -7.28
C THR A 1 -13.05 -12.99 -6.28
N LEU A 2 -12.69 -13.16 -5.01
CA LEU A 2 -13.63 -13.52 -3.91
C LEU A 2 -14.79 -12.51 -3.76
N ALA A 3 -14.59 -11.27 -4.22
CA ALA A 3 -15.61 -10.22 -4.16
C ALA A 3 -16.83 -10.48 -5.06
N VAL A 4 -16.66 -11.18 -6.19
CA VAL A 4 -17.78 -11.37 -7.15
C VAL A 4 -18.94 -12.18 -6.54
N PRO A 5 -18.71 -13.37 -5.96
CA PRO A 5 -19.81 -14.13 -5.34
C PRO A 5 -20.44 -13.37 -4.16
N TYR A 6 -19.64 -12.72 -3.34
CA TYR A 6 -20.11 -11.94 -2.20
C TYR A 6 -21.04 -10.80 -2.64
N LEU A 7 -20.64 -10.02 -3.66
CA LEU A 7 -21.43 -8.90 -4.14
C LEU A 7 -22.70 -9.36 -4.88
N LYS A 8 -22.65 -10.47 -5.62
CA LYS A 8 -23.84 -11.07 -6.20
C LYS A 8 -24.86 -11.53 -5.16
N ASN A 9 -24.37 -12.07 -4.04
CA ASN A 9 -25.26 -12.43 -2.92
C ASN A 9 -25.99 -11.22 -2.31
N ILE A 10 -25.37 -10.04 -2.31
CA ILE A 10 -25.98 -8.80 -1.78
C ILE A 10 -26.87 -8.12 -2.81
N PHE A 11 -26.43 -8.02 -4.06
CA PHE A 11 -27.08 -7.18 -5.09
C PHE A 11 -27.85 -7.99 -6.16
N GLY A 12 -27.87 -9.32 -6.05
CA GLY A 12 -28.52 -10.23 -6.99
C GLY A 12 -27.61 -10.72 -8.12
N GLU A 13 -28.05 -11.80 -8.78
CA GLU A 13 -27.26 -12.47 -9.84
C GLU A 13 -27.00 -11.58 -11.07
N SER A 14 -27.86 -10.59 -11.32
CA SER A 14 -27.68 -9.60 -12.40
C SER A 14 -26.60 -8.56 -12.13
N PHE A 15 -26.00 -8.55 -10.93
CA PHE A 15 -24.94 -7.59 -10.59
C PHE A 15 -23.68 -7.84 -11.41
N ASP A 16 -23.34 -6.90 -12.29
CA ASP A 16 -22.12 -6.94 -13.10
C ASP A 16 -20.97 -6.21 -12.38
N TYR A 17 -20.19 -7.00 -11.65
CA TYR A 17 -18.98 -6.52 -10.93
C TYR A 17 -17.98 -5.82 -11.88
N TYR A 18 -17.80 -6.38 -13.09
CA TYR A 18 -16.77 -5.87 -13.99
C TYR A 18 -17.16 -4.53 -14.61
N GLU A 19 -18.44 -4.38 -14.97
CA GLU A 19 -18.95 -3.09 -15.46
C GLU A 19 -18.89 -2.00 -14.36
N ILE A 20 -19.31 -2.32 -13.14
CA ILE A 20 -19.22 -1.39 -12.01
C ILE A 20 -17.75 -1.01 -11.72
N ARG A 21 -16.84 -1.98 -11.73
CA ARG A 21 -15.41 -1.73 -11.57
C ARG A 21 -14.87 -0.82 -12.67
N LYS A 22 -15.25 -1.03 -13.91
CA LYS A 22 -14.86 -0.20 -15.06
C LYS A 22 -15.33 1.24 -14.90
N ARG A 23 -16.60 1.44 -14.54
CA ARG A 23 -17.18 2.78 -14.29
C ARG A 23 -16.46 3.48 -13.14
N ARG A 24 -16.24 2.78 -12.03
CA ARG A 24 -15.48 3.33 -10.89
C ARG A 24 -14.09 3.79 -11.29
N ILE A 25 -13.38 3.00 -12.08
CA ILE A 25 -12.04 3.36 -12.56
C ILE A 25 -12.09 4.59 -13.46
N ALA A 26 -13.07 4.68 -14.35
CA ALA A 26 -13.25 5.83 -15.23
C ALA A 26 -13.53 7.12 -14.45
N LEU A 27 -14.45 7.07 -13.49
CA LEU A 27 -14.77 8.20 -12.61
C LEU A 27 -13.56 8.64 -11.78
N MET A 28 -12.81 7.70 -11.23
CA MET A 28 -11.61 7.99 -10.45
C MET A 28 -10.53 8.65 -11.32
N ASN A 29 -10.31 8.16 -12.55
CA ASN A 29 -9.36 8.77 -13.47
C ASN A 29 -9.77 10.19 -13.85
N ASP A 30 -11.05 10.42 -14.16
CA ASP A 30 -11.58 11.76 -14.47
C ASP A 30 -11.41 12.73 -13.28
N TYR A 31 -11.70 12.27 -12.07
CA TYR A 31 -11.46 13.04 -10.86
C TYR A 31 -10.00 13.42 -10.69
N ILE A 32 -9.08 12.45 -10.84
CA ILE A 32 -7.63 12.66 -10.72
C ILE A 32 -7.12 13.63 -11.79
N GLU A 33 -7.65 13.57 -13.01
CA GLU A 33 -7.24 14.50 -14.08
C GLU A 33 -7.67 15.94 -13.76
N LYS A 34 -8.84 16.12 -13.15
CA LYS A 34 -9.37 17.45 -12.82
C LYS A 34 -8.81 18.05 -11.54
N ASN A 35 -8.56 17.22 -10.52
CA ASN A 35 -8.26 17.68 -9.16
C ASN A 35 -6.84 17.32 -8.70
N GLY A 36 -6.13 16.48 -9.44
CA GLY A 36 -4.86 15.92 -8.99
C GLY A 36 -5.04 14.71 -8.05
N ILE A 37 -3.94 14.31 -7.40
CA ILE A 37 -3.93 13.25 -6.39
C ILE A 37 -3.58 13.89 -5.06
N GLU A 38 -4.47 13.79 -4.09
CA GLU A 38 -4.17 14.15 -2.71
C GLU A 38 -3.19 13.13 -2.11
N VAL A 39 -2.19 13.63 -1.40
CA VAL A 39 -1.19 12.80 -0.72
C VAL A 39 -1.40 12.87 0.79
N LYS A 40 -1.10 11.76 1.47
CA LYS A 40 -1.15 11.74 2.93
C LYS A 40 -0.13 12.74 3.51
N LYS A 41 -0.50 13.35 4.64
CA LYS A 41 0.37 14.25 5.40
C LYS A 41 1.71 13.59 5.70
N GLY A 42 2.79 14.32 5.51
CA GLY A 42 4.14 13.86 5.81
C GLY A 42 4.79 13.00 4.72
N LEU A 43 4.16 12.81 3.54
CA LEU A 43 4.71 11.94 2.48
C LEU A 43 6.12 12.38 2.07
N PHE A 44 6.30 13.63 1.69
CA PHE A 44 7.58 14.09 1.16
C PHE A 44 8.64 14.27 2.26
N GLU A 45 8.21 14.61 3.46
CA GLU A 45 9.06 14.66 4.65
C GLU A 45 9.68 13.28 4.90
N LEU A 46 8.87 12.24 4.94
CA LEU A 46 9.33 10.86 5.12
C LEU A 46 10.21 10.38 3.95
N LEU A 47 9.79 10.61 2.70
CA LEU A 47 10.57 10.19 1.53
C LEU A 47 11.95 10.85 1.48
N ASN A 48 12.03 12.16 1.77
CA ASN A 48 13.29 12.87 1.82
C ASN A 48 14.17 12.41 2.99
N TYR A 49 13.58 12.18 4.16
CA TYR A 49 14.29 11.62 5.31
C TYR A 49 14.89 10.25 4.98
N ALA A 50 14.08 9.33 4.44
CA ALA A 50 14.51 8.00 4.08
C ALA A 50 15.65 8.03 3.04
N LYS A 51 15.51 8.86 2.00
CA LYS A 51 16.55 9.04 0.97
C LYS A 51 17.85 9.59 1.54
N SER A 52 17.79 10.61 2.41
CA SER A 52 18.97 11.23 3.03
C SER A 52 19.69 10.29 4.00
N ASN A 53 19.00 9.29 4.53
CA ASN A 53 19.57 8.27 5.41
C ASN A 53 19.85 6.94 4.69
N ASN A 54 19.84 6.93 3.35
CA ASN A 54 20.15 5.77 2.51
C ASN A 54 19.25 4.55 2.72
N TYR A 55 18.00 4.76 3.16
CA TYR A 55 17.01 3.69 3.18
C TYR A 55 16.62 3.31 1.75
N LYS A 56 16.58 2.00 1.49
CA LYS A 56 16.01 1.47 0.25
C LYS A 56 14.49 1.53 0.33
N MET A 57 13.85 1.98 -0.73
CA MET A 57 12.41 2.17 -0.76
C MET A 57 11.76 1.41 -1.91
N ALA A 58 10.67 0.71 -1.63
CA ALA A 58 9.84 0.04 -2.62
C ALA A 58 8.35 0.33 -2.38
N VAL A 59 7.56 0.22 -3.45
CA VAL A 59 6.10 0.27 -3.38
C VAL A 59 5.53 -1.13 -3.57
N ALA A 60 4.61 -1.54 -2.69
CA ALA A 60 3.84 -2.77 -2.76
C ALA A 60 2.34 -2.43 -2.82
N THR A 61 1.74 -2.44 -4.02
CA THR A 61 0.36 -1.96 -4.25
C THR A 61 -0.54 -3.01 -4.88
N ALA A 62 -1.82 -3.03 -4.49
CA ALA A 62 -2.85 -3.84 -5.16
C ALA A 62 -3.23 -3.31 -6.56
N ASN A 63 -2.82 -2.10 -6.93
CA ASN A 63 -3.00 -1.59 -8.29
C ASN A 63 -2.06 -2.30 -9.27
N PRO A 64 -2.45 -2.41 -10.57
CA PRO A 64 -1.51 -2.80 -11.62
C PRO A 64 -0.29 -1.86 -11.67
N LEU A 65 0.87 -2.39 -12.05
CA LEU A 65 2.13 -1.67 -12.11
C LEU A 65 2.02 -0.35 -12.89
N GLU A 66 1.47 -0.40 -14.09
CA GLU A 66 1.32 0.78 -14.96
C GLU A 66 0.56 1.93 -14.27
N ARG A 67 -0.52 1.59 -13.54
CA ARG A 67 -1.30 2.58 -12.80
C ARG A 67 -0.53 3.16 -11.64
N ALA A 68 0.17 2.32 -10.88
CA ALA A 68 0.99 2.76 -9.76
C ALA A 68 2.08 3.72 -10.22
N GLU A 69 2.81 3.39 -11.29
CA GLU A 69 3.82 4.26 -11.86
C GLU A 69 3.25 5.61 -12.32
N ARG A 70 2.10 5.59 -13.03
CA ARG A 70 1.44 6.80 -13.48
C ARG A 70 1.10 7.74 -12.31
N TYR A 71 0.56 7.19 -11.22
CA TYR A 71 0.18 7.98 -10.04
C TYR A 71 1.41 8.53 -9.32
N LEU A 72 2.44 7.73 -9.13
CA LEU A 72 3.69 8.17 -8.52
C LEU A 72 4.40 9.27 -9.34
N LYS A 73 4.38 9.15 -10.67
CA LYS A 73 4.91 10.20 -11.56
C LYS A 73 4.09 11.50 -11.44
N LYS A 74 2.74 11.39 -11.36
CA LYS A 74 1.85 12.55 -11.25
C LYS A 74 2.06 13.35 -9.96
N ILE A 75 2.44 12.68 -8.87
CA ILE A 75 2.77 13.34 -7.58
C ILE A 75 4.28 13.58 -7.39
N ASN A 76 5.13 13.36 -8.40
CA ASN A 76 6.59 13.50 -8.34
C ASN A 76 7.29 12.60 -7.29
N ALA A 77 6.68 11.47 -6.92
CA ALA A 77 7.25 10.54 -5.95
C ALA A 77 7.96 9.32 -6.60
N PHE A 78 7.84 9.13 -7.91
CA PHE A 78 8.37 7.95 -8.61
C PHE A 78 9.86 7.71 -8.39
N SER A 79 10.67 8.76 -8.43
CA SER A 79 12.13 8.68 -8.33
C SER A 79 12.69 8.37 -6.94
N PHE A 80 11.84 8.28 -5.93
CA PHE A 80 12.24 7.87 -4.58
C PHE A 80 12.34 6.35 -4.44
N PHE A 81 11.65 5.59 -5.29
CA PHE A 81 11.50 4.14 -5.14
C PHE A 81 12.42 3.38 -6.10
N GLU A 82 13.17 2.42 -5.57
CA GLU A 82 14.01 1.52 -6.38
C GLU A 82 13.16 0.50 -7.15
N LYS A 83 12.06 0.05 -6.56
CA LYS A 83 11.15 -0.93 -7.14
C LYS A 83 9.69 -0.59 -6.83
N ILE A 84 8.82 -0.93 -7.79
CA ILE A 84 7.38 -0.87 -7.65
C ILE A 84 6.83 -2.25 -8.00
N ILE A 85 6.09 -2.85 -7.07
CA ILE A 85 5.45 -4.15 -7.25
C ILE A 85 3.94 -3.93 -7.32
N GLY A 86 3.38 -4.17 -8.50
CA GLY A 86 1.94 -4.11 -8.75
C GLY A 86 1.24 -5.42 -8.42
N GLY A 87 -0.06 -5.35 -8.17
CA GLY A 87 -0.89 -6.52 -7.89
C GLY A 87 -1.03 -7.49 -9.06
N ASP A 88 -0.68 -7.07 -10.27
CA ASP A 88 -0.60 -7.89 -11.49
C ASP A 88 0.72 -8.68 -11.64
N MET A 89 1.68 -8.42 -10.76
CA MET A 89 2.99 -9.08 -10.76
C MET A 89 3.07 -10.27 -9.78
N ILE A 90 2.02 -10.50 -8.98
CA ILE A 90 1.98 -11.54 -7.95
C ILE A 90 0.79 -12.47 -8.14
N GLN A 91 0.89 -13.68 -7.61
CA GLN A 91 -0.16 -14.68 -7.74
C GLN A 91 -1.28 -14.49 -6.72
N ASN A 92 -0.94 -14.27 -5.45
CA ASN A 92 -1.90 -14.13 -4.37
C ASN A 92 -1.87 -12.68 -3.84
N GLY A 93 -3.00 -11.96 -3.98
CA GLY A 93 -3.14 -10.60 -3.46
C GLY A 93 -3.31 -10.53 -1.95
N LYS A 94 -3.11 -9.34 -1.37
CA LYS A 94 -3.36 -9.08 0.06
C LYS A 94 -4.72 -9.67 0.50
N PRO A 95 -4.80 -10.41 1.60
CA PRO A 95 -3.88 -10.47 2.73
C PRO A 95 -2.75 -11.51 2.62
N ALA A 96 -2.53 -12.17 1.45
CA ALA A 96 -1.37 -13.02 1.24
C ALA A 96 -0.07 -12.18 1.26
N PRO A 97 1.06 -12.75 1.74
CA PRO A 97 2.31 -12.01 1.95
C PRO A 97 3.10 -11.74 0.67
N ASP A 98 2.73 -12.37 -0.45
CA ASP A 98 3.51 -12.47 -1.70
C ASP A 98 4.07 -11.12 -2.16
N ILE A 99 3.26 -10.06 -2.10
CA ILE A 99 3.66 -8.74 -2.60
C ILE A 99 4.77 -8.11 -1.76
N TYR A 100 4.75 -8.32 -0.43
CA TYR A 100 5.76 -7.78 0.48
C TYR A 100 7.06 -8.57 0.37
N ILE A 101 6.98 -9.90 0.36
CA ILE A 101 8.14 -10.77 0.13
C ILE A 101 8.82 -10.39 -1.19
N THR A 102 8.02 -10.24 -2.26
CA THR A 102 8.54 -9.84 -3.56
C THR A 102 9.20 -8.46 -3.52
N ALA A 103 8.57 -7.48 -2.87
CA ALA A 103 9.10 -6.12 -2.77
C ALA A 103 10.44 -6.08 -2.02
N CYS A 104 10.53 -6.73 -0.86
CA CYS A 104 11.76 -6.82 -0.07
C CYS A 104 12.90 -7.46 -0.86
N HIS A 105 12.67 -8.63 -1.44
CA HIS A 105 13.70 -9.33 -2.25
C HIS A 105 14.14 -8.52 -3.47
N LYS A 106 13.24 -7.75 -4.10
CA LYS A 106 13.59 -6.92 -5.27
C LYS A 106 14.48 -5.73 -4.95
N ILE A 107 14.54 -5.30 -3.68
CA ILE A 107 15.49 -4.30 -3.20
C ILE A 107 16.67 -4.93 -2.45
N GLY A 108 16.79 -6.29 -2.48
CA GLY A 108 17.90 -7.03 -1.89
C GLY A 108 17.91 -7.03 -0.37
N LEU A 109 16.73 -7.17 0.26
CA LEU A 109 16.53 -7.26 1.71
C LEU A 109 15.59 -8.43 2.03
N GLU A 110 15.76 -9.00 3.24
CA GLU A 110 14.77 -9.91 3.81
C GLU A 110 13.61 -9.13 4.44
N PRO A 111 12.39 -9.68 4.47
CA PRO A 111 11.24 -9.00 5.08
C PRO A 111 11.46 -8.54 6.53
N SER A 112 12.21 -9.32 7.34
CA SER A 112 12.55 -8.97 8.73
C SER A 112 13.44 -7.74 8.88
N GLU A 113 14.11 -7.33 7.80
CA GLU A 113 14.93 -6.11 7.74
C GLU A 113 14.12 -4.88 7.29
N CYS A 114 12.84 -5.07 6.95
CA CYS A 114 12.00 -4.04 6.35
C CYS A 114 10.90 -3.55 7.29
N ILE A 115 10.65 -2.24 7.24
CA ILE A 115 9.46 -1.63 7.79
C ILE A 115 8.44 -1.46 6.66
N ALA A 116 7.25 -2.05 6.82
CA ALA A 116 6.14 -1.89 5.88
C ALA A 116 5.14 -0.86 6.43
N LEU A 117 4.74 0.09 5.58
CA LEU A 117 3.75 1.11 5.90
C LEU A 117 2.42 0.75 5.25
N GLU A 118 1.35 0.72 6.04
CA GLU A 118 0.03 0.29 5.59
C GLU A 118 -1.10 1.15 6.16
N ASP A 119 -2.22 1.18 5.42
CA ASP A 119 -3.41 1.93 5.77
C ASP A 119 -4.63 1.03 6.04
N SER A 120 -4.54 -0.25 5.70
CA SER A 120 -5.67 -1.19 5.71
C SER A 120 -5.38 -2.47 6.48
N PRO A 121 -6.40 -3.07 7.15
CA PRO A 121 -6.22 -4.35 7.85
C PRO A 121 -5.70 -5.49 6.98
N ASN A 122 -6.15 -5.58 5.71
CA ASN A 122 -5.65 -6.59 4.78
C ASN A 122 -4.17 -6.37 4.40
N GLY A 123 -3.75 -5.12 4.32
CA GLY A 123 -2.36 -4.79 4.07
C GLY A 123 -1.48 -5.06 5.30
N VAL A 124 -1.94 -4.70 6.49
CA VAL A 124 -1.28 -5.05 7.77
C VAL A 124 -1.09 -6.55 7.87
N LYS A 125 -2.14 -7.35 7.62
CA LYS A 125 -2.06 -8.80 7.66
C LYS A 125 -1.05 -9.35 6.64
N ALA A 126 -1.03 -8.79 5.43
CA ALA A 126 -0.09 -9.22 4.38
C ALA A 126 1.38 -8.93 4.76
N SER A 127 1.68 -7.74 5.27
CA SER A 127 3.03 -7.34 5.66
C SER A 127 3.51 -8.09 6.92
N TYR A 128 2.61 -8.28 7.90
CA TYR A 128 2.89 -9.09 9.09
C TYR A 128 3.20 -10.54 8.72
N ASN A 129 2.37 -11.17 7.87
CA ASN A 129 2.58 -12.54 7.40
C ASN A 129 3.85 -12.68 6.55
N ALA A 130 4.33 -11.62 5.92
CA ALA A 130 5.62 -11.60 5.24
C ALA A 130 6.81 -11.56 6.22
N GLY A 131 6.59 -11.17 7.46
CA GLY A 131 7.63 -11.01 8.47
C GLY A 131 8.20 -9.60 8.58
N CYS A 132 7.55 -8.59 7.98
CA CYS A 132 7.95 -7.19 8.11
C CYS A 132 7.57 -6.59 9.47
N LYS A 133 8.31 -5.59 9.93
CA LYS A 133 7.83 -4.67 10.96
C LYS A 133 6.76 -3.77 10.37
N THR A 134 5.50 -3.99 10.74
CA THR A 134 4.36 -3.28 10.12
C THR A 134 3.98 -2.04 10.91
N VAL A 135 4.04 -0.87 10.30
CA VAL A 135 3.51 0.39 10.86
C VAL A 135 2.23 0.75 10.13
N MET A 136 1.14 0.92 10.89
CA MET A 136 -0.14 1.32 10.32
C MET A 136 -0.32 2.83 10.40
N ILE A 137 -0.73 3.43 9.28
CA ILE A 137 -1.17 4.83 9.16
C ILE A 137 -2.62 4.80 8.66
N PRO A 138 -3.62 4.71 9.56
CA PRO A 138 -5.01 4.51 9.18
C PRO A 138 -5.52 5.55 8.20
N ASP A 139 -6.41 5.13 7.31
CA ASP A 139 -7.17 6.01 6.42
C ASP A 139 -8.67 5.89 6.72
N LEU A 140 -9.37 5.04 5.97
CA LEU A 140 -10.81 4.85 6.12
C LEU A 140 -11.18 3.89 7.28
N THR A 141 -10.24 3.04 7.72
CA THR A 141 -10.51 1.99 8.70
C THR A 141 -9.51 2.07 9.84
N GLN A 142 -10.01 2.22 11.05
CA GLN A 142 -9.20 2.12 12.26
C GLN A 142 -8.87 0.65 12.58
N PRO A 143 -7.70 0.36 13.19
CA PRO A 143 -7.33 -0.99 13.55
C PRO A 143 -8.24 -1.54 14.67
N ASP A 144 -8.80 -2.72 14.45
CA ASP A 144 -9.40 -3.56 15.49
C ASP A 144 -8.32 -4.22 16.36
N ASP A 145 -8.73 -4.99 17.38
CA ASP A 145 -7.77 -5.59 18.31
C ASP A 145 -6.89 -6.65 17.64
N ASP A 146 -7.42 -7.39 16.67
CA ASP A 146 -6.64 -8.35 15.89
C ASP A 146 -5.57 -7.63 15.04
N THR A 147 -5.93 -6.52 14.40
CA THR A 147 -4.99 -5.70 13.63
C THR A 147 -3.94 -5.07 14.54
N LYS A 148 -4.34 -4.55 15.72
CA LYS A 148 -3.41 -3.99 16.70
C LYS A 148 -2.36 -4.99 17.19
N ALA A 149 -2.71 -6.26 17.30
CA ALA A 149 -1.77 -7.32 17.70
C ALA A 149 -0.69 -7.62 16.65
N MET A 150 -0.89 -7.19 15.38
CA MET A 150 0.02 -7.43 14.26
C MET A 150 0.92 -6.23 13.94
N ILE A 151 0.61 -5.03 14.44
CA ILE A 151 1.37 -3.83 14.10
C ILE A 151 2.54 -3.61 15.07
N TYR A 152 3.67 -3.19 14.51
CA TYR A 152 4.85 -2.72 15.24
C TYR A 152 4.67 -1.29 15.76
N GLY A 153 3.90 -0.47 15.02
CA GLY A 153 3.60 0.90 15.37
C GLY A 153 2.31 1.40 14.73
N LEU A 154 1.72 2.42 15.35
CA LEU A 154 0.53 3.13 14.87
C LEU A 154 0.86 4.62 14.79
N CYS A 155 0.76 5.23 13.62
CA CYS A 155 1.02 6.64 13.38
C CYS A 155 -0.21 7.34 12.82
N GLY A 156 -0.40 8.61 13.15
CA GLY A 156 -1.46 9.45 12.60
C GLY A 156 -1.13 10.04 11.23
N SER A 157 0.15 10.10 10.88
CA SER A 157 0.64 10.64 9.61
C SER A 157 1.99 10.01 9.23
N LEU A 158 2.42 10.22 7.97
CA LEU A 158 3.66 9.61 7.46
C LEU A 158 4.94 10.23 8.06
N ASP A 159 4.92 11.50 8.43
CA ASP A 159 6.04 12.17 9.10
C ASP A 159 6.34 11.57 10.49
N GLU A 160 5.33 11.07 11.22
CA GLU A 160 5.54 10.42 12.52
C GLU A 160 6.34 9.11 12.43
N VAL A 161 6.37 8.48 11.24
CA VAL A 161 7.19 7.28 11.00
C VAL A 161 8.68 7.57 11.16
N ILE A 162 9.12 8.81 10.97
CA ILE A 162 10.52 9.23 11.12
C ILE A 162 11.04 8.91 12.54
N GLU A 163 10.21 9.13 13.57
CA GLU A 163 10.58 8.79 14.95
C GLU A 163 10.81 7.28 15.14
N ILE A 164 10.03 6.45 14.43
CA ILE A 164 10.24 4.99 14.46
C ILE A 164 11.56 4.63 13.78
N LEU A 165 11.84 5.21 12.61
CA LEU A 165 13.11 4.98 11.88
C LEU A 165 14.34 5.43 12.68
N GLU A 166 14.21 6.48 13.49
CA GLU A 166 15.31 6.95 14.34
C GLU A 166 15.62 6.01 15.52
N ARG A 167 14.62 5.33 16.05
CA ARG A 167 14.79 4.33 17.13
C ARG A 167 15.39 3.01 16.64
N GLU A 168 15.34 2.74 15.34
CA GLU A 168 15.84 1.52 14.71
C GLU A 168 17.31 1.65 14.21
N LYS A 169 17.93 2.81 14.37
CA LYS A 169 19.37 3.05 14.09
C LYS A 169 20.26 2.50 15.20
#